data_7f3b89941c15622589db9e1a9d7ce9c6
#
_entry.id   7f3b89941c15622589db9e1a9d7ce9c6
#
_cell.length_a   1.000
_cell.length_b   1.000
_cell.length_c   1.000
_cell.angle_alpha   90.00
_cell.angle_beta   90.00
_cell.angle_gamma   90.00
#
_symmetry.space_group_name_H-M   'P 1'
#
loop_
_entity.id
_entity.type
_entity.pdbx_description
1 polymer ?
#
loop_
_entity_poly.entity_id
_entity_poly.type
_entity_poly.pdbx_seq_one_letter_code
_entity_poly.pdbx_strand_id
1 'polypeptide(L)'
;MLDDAKGRWVDEFPHVLWTYHTTPRRSTRETPFSMTYKAEAVIPIELGFPTLRTDQFSIEENNHLLSTNLDLVEERRKVAAVKMAYYQQRFRQGYDKEVKLRPLAPGDLVLRKVVGTAKNPAWGKLGLN
;
A
#
# COMPACT_ATOMS: atom_id res chain seq x y z
N MET A 1 -13.89 6.44 -15.30
CA MET A 1 -13.03 7.19 -14.35
C MET A 1 -11.56 7.24 -14.75
N LEU A 2 -10.91 6.14 -15.14
CA LEU A 2 -9.49 6.18 -15.56
C LEU A 2 -9.27 6.67 -17.01
N ASP A 3 -10.25 6.55 -17.88
CA ASP A 3 -10.13 6.99 -19.29
C ASP A 3 -10.17 8.51 -19.46
N ASP A 4 -10.89 9.23 -18.59
CA ASP A 4 -10.94 10.71 -18.61
C ASP A 4 -9.68 11.36 -18.05
N ALA A 5 -8.86 10.60 -17.32
CA ALA A 5 -7.61 11.07 -16.70
C ALA A 5 -6.39 10.93 -17.62
N LYS A 6 -6.57 10.44 -18.86
CA LYS A 6 -5.48 10.34 -19.84
C LYS A 6 -4.87 11.71 -20.13
N GLY A 7 -3.65 11.94 -19.66
CA GLY A 7 -2.89 13.19 -19.79
C GLY A 7 -2.92 14.11 -18.57
N ARG A 8 -3.80 13.89 -17.59
CA ARG A 8 -3.89 14.67 -16.34
C ARG A 8 -3.42 13.89 -15.10
N TRP A 9 -2.64 12.83 -15.31
CA TRP A 9 -2.17 11.98 -14.20
C TRP A 9 -1.38 12.76 -13.15
N VAL A 10 -0.72 13.85 -13.55
CA VAL A 10 0.05 14.71 -12.64
C VAL A 10 -0.90 15.40 -11.65
N ASP A 11 -2.05 15.85 -12.12
CA ASP A 11 -3.07 16.52 -11.30
C ASP A 11 -3.79 15.53 -10.37
N GLU A 12 -3.99 14.29 -10.85
CA GLU A 12 -4.65 13.22 -10.09
C GLU A 12 -3.72 12.52 -9.10
N PHE A 13 -2.41 12.60 -9.31
CA PHE A 13 -1.42 11.88 -8.51
C PHE A 13 -1.47 12.23 -7.00
N PRO A 14 -1.63 13.49 -6.58
CA PRO A 14 -1.80 13.82 -5.16
C PRO A 14 -3.01 13.16 -4.52
N HIS A 15 -4.14 13.06 -5.25
CA HIS A 15 -5.36 12.40 -4.76
C HIS A 15 -5.18 10.90 -4.59
N VAL A 16 -4.48 10.26 -5.53
CA VAL A 16 -4.13 8.84 -5.46
C VAL A 16 -3.22 8.57 -4.28
N LEU A 17 -2.18 9.39 -4.08
CA LEU A 17 -1.28 9.28 -2.93
C LEU A 17 -2.00 9.50 -1.61
N TRP A 18 -2.86 10.50 -1.54
CA TRP A 18 -3.66 10.76 -0.34
C TRP A 18 -4.51 9.54 0.02
N THR A 19 -5.27 9.04 -0.94
CA THR A 19 -6.10 7.83 -0.75
C THR A 19 -5.24 6.64 -0.32
N TYR A 20 -4.07 6.46 -0.95
CA TYR A 20 -3.14 5.40 -0.59
C TYR A 20 -2.65 5.52 0.86
N HIS A 21 -2.30 6.71 1.31
CA HIS A 21 -1.74 6.95 2.64
C HIS A 21 -2.79 6.87 3.75
N THR A 22 -4.04 7.23 3.47
CA THR A 22 -5.13 7.29 4.45
C THR A 22 -6.01 6.05 4.48
N THR A 23 -5.83 5.11 3.55
CA THR A 23 -6.60 3.87 3.51
C THR A 23 -5.92 2.77 4.33
N PRO A 24 -6.63 2.14 5.29
CA PRO A 24 -6.09 1.04 6.08
C PRO A 24 -5.67 -0.15 5.20
N ARG A 25 -4.51 -0.69 5.45
CA ARG A 25 -4.01 -1.88 4.75
C ARG A 25 -4.68 -3.15 5.25
N ARG A 26 -5.14 -3.97 4.33
CA ARG A 26 -5.79 -5.25 4.67
C ARG A 26 -4.87 -6.16 5.50
N SER A 27 -3.57 -6.11 5.27
CA SER A 27 -2.58 -6.94 5.94
C SER A 27 -2.31 -6.51 7.38
N THR A 28 -2.20 -5.21 7.65
CA THR A 28 -1.82 -4.66 8.97
C THR A 28 -3.00 -4.10 9.74
N ARG A 29 -4.05 -3.66 9.04
CA ARG A 29 -5.18 -2.86 9.52
C ARG A 29 -4.80 -1.47 10.01
N GLU A 30 -3.61 -1.01 9.62
CA GLU A 30 -3.10 0.32 9.89
C GLU A 30 -3.02 1.12 8.58
N THR A 31 -3.15 2.45 8.68
CA THR A 31 -2.89 3.33 7.55
C THR A 31 -1.39 3.62 7.45
N PRO A 32 -0.82 3.82 6.25
CA PRO A 32 0.56 4.30 6.12
C PRO A 32 0.77 5.62 6.85
N PHE A 33 -0.25 6.49 6.88
CA PHE A 33 -0.21 7.77 7.57
C PHE A 33 -0.05 7.58 9.08
N SER A 34 -0.89 6.76 9.72
CA SER A 34 -0.82 6.53 11.17
C SER A 34 0.49 5.88 11.61
N MET A 35 1.04 4.99 10.77
CA MET A 35 2.33 4.34 11.04
C MET A 35 3.52 5.28 10.92
N THR A 36 3.38 6.38 10.17
CA THR A 36 4.42 7.40 9.99
C THR A 36 4.28 8.52 11.00
N TYR A 37 3.09 9.11 11.08
CA TYR A 37 2.84 10.32 11.87
C TYR A 37 2.25 10.05 13.25
N LYS A 38 1.92 8.80 13.55
CA LYS A 38 1.38 8.36 14.85
C LYS A 38 0.01 8.93 15.20
N ALA A 39 -0.63 9.52 14.20
CA ALA A 39 -1.97 10.08 14.26
C ALA A 39 -2.75 9.72 13.01
N GLU A 40 -4.06 9.75 13.08
CA GLU A 40 -4.90 9.61 11.90
C GLU A 40 -4.99 10.93 11.15
N ALA A 41 -4.98 10.85 9.81
CA ALA A 41 -5.18 12.01 8.96
C ALA A 41 -6.60 12.58 9.14
N VAL A 42 -6.73 13.90 9.10
CA VAL A 42 -8.03 14.56 8.95
C VAL A 42 -8.42 14.45 7.48
N ILE A 43 -9.53 13.79 7.20
CA ILE A 43 -10.00 13.63 5.81
C ILE A 43 -10.78 14.87 5.37
N PRO A 44 -10.79 15.20 4.06
CA PRO A 44 -11.43 16.43 3.57
C PRO A 44 -12.89 16.58 3.97
N ILE A 45 -13.65 15.49 4.10
CA ILE A 45 -15.07 15.55 4.52
C ILE A 45 -15.21 16.04 5.98
N GLU A 46 -14.26 15.79 6.84
CA GLU A 46 -14.28 16.24 8.23
C GLU A 46 -14.12 17.76 8.37
N LEU A 47 -13.64 18.44 7.33
CA LEU A 47 -13.56 19.90 7.29
C LEU A 47 -14.94 20.52 7.05
N GLY A 48 -15.80 19.84 6.28
CA GLY A 48 -17.17 20.28 6.02
C GLY A 48 -18.19 19.74 7.04
N PHE A 49 -17.93 18.58 7.61
CA PHE A 49 -18.76 17.92 8.61
C PHE A 49 -17.89 17.53 9.82
N PRO A 50 -17.71 18.46 10.80
CA PRO A 50 -16.87 18.22 11.95
C PRO A 50 -17.30 16.95 12.72
N THR A 51 -16.34 16.10 13.02
CA THR A 51 -16.51 14.97 13.92
C THR A 51 -16.20 15.40 15.34
N LEU A 52 -16.56 14.61 16.34
CA LEU A 52 -16.19 14.88 17.73
C LEU A 52 -14.70 15.15 17.91
N ARG A 53 -13.87 14.47 17.11
CA ARG A 53 -12.42 14.63 17.12
C ARG A 53 -11.95 16.01 16.64
N THR A 54 -12.62 16.57 15.62
CA THR A 54 -12.27 17.89 15.06
C THR A 54 -12.96 19.03 15.78
N ASP A 55 -14.16 18.80 16.31
CA ASP A 55 -14.94 19.82 17.02
C ASP A 55 -14.40 20.10 18.44
N GLN A 56 -13.95 19.05 19.13
CA GLN A 56 -13.39 19.13 20.48
C GLN A 56 -11.85 19.20 20.50
N PHE A 57 -11.24 19.70 19.43
CA PHE A 57 -9.79 19.78 19.34
C PHE A 57 -9.19 20.71 20.39
N SER A 58 -8.32 20.17 21.23
CA SER A 58 -7.50 20.90 22.20
C SER A 58 -6.02 20.64 21.91
N ILE A 59 -5.21 21.70 21.84
CA ILE A 59 -3.76 21.59 21.57
C ILE A 59 -3.07 20.78 22.66
N GLU A 60 -3.42 21.03 23.95
CA GLU A 60 -2.81 20.34 25.09
C GLU A 60 -3.11 18.85 25.09
N GLU A 61 -4.39 18.50 24.89
CA GLU A 61 -4.82 17.11 24.82
C GLU A 61 -4.22 16.39 23.61
N ASN A 62 -4.17 17.05 22.46
CA ASN A 62 -3.52 16.50 21.27
C ASN A 62 -2.03 16.24 21.48
N ASN A 63 -1.30 17.15 22.13
CA ASN A 63 0.12 16.98 22.44
C ASN A 63 0.34 15.81 23.41
N HIS A 64 -0.53 15.64 24.40
CA HIS A 64 -0.49 14.51 25.31
C HIS A 64 -0.74 13.19 24.58
N LEU A 65 -1.76 13.13 23.72
CA LEU A 65 -2.06 11.96 22.91
C LEU A 65 -0.92 11.61 21.94
N LEU A 66 -0.31 12.61 21.31
CA LEU A 66 0.85 12.40 20.44
C LEU A 66 2.05 11.83 21.22
N SER A 67 2.33 12.33 22.43
CA SER A 67 3.38 11.79 23.29
C SER A 67 3.11 10.32 23.63
N THR A 68 1.90 10.00 24.08
CA THR A 68 1.49 8.62 24.38
C THR A 68 1.59 7.71 23.15
N ASN A 69 1.16 8.19 21.99
CA ASN A 69 1.29 7.43 20.75
C ASN A 69 2.74 7.23 20.32
N LEU A 70 3.65 8.15 20.68
CA LEU A 70 5.08 7.98 20.46
C LEU A 70 5.63 6.77 21.21
N ASP A 71 5.25 6.59 22.46
CA ASP A 71 5.71 5.49 23.29
C ASP A 71 5.20 4.14 22.77
N LEU A 72 3.97 4.13 22.25
CA LEU A 72 3.32 2.92 21.74
C LEU A 72 3.65 2.60 20.27
N VAL A 73 4.31 3.50 19.55
CA VAL A 73 4.52 3.32 18.10
C VAL A 73 5.36 2.09 17.75
N GLU A 74 6.37 1.79 18.56
CA GLU A 74 7.23 0.63 18.31
C GLU A 74 6.49 -0.68 18.54
N GLU A 75 5.60 -0.73 19.51
CA GLU A 75 4.72 -1.88 19.73
C GLU A 75 3.75 -2.05 18.57
N ARG A 76 3.09 -0.98 18.13
CA ARG A 76 2.20 -1.01 16.95
C ARG A 76 2.92 -1.47 15.70
N ARG A 77 4.15 -1.01 15.46
CA ARG A 77 4.99 -1.44 14.33
C ARG A 77 5.33 -2.92 14.40
N LYS A 78 5.70 -3.43 15.57
CA LYS A 78 5.97 -4.86 15.77
C LYS A 78 4.73 -5.71 15.48
N VAL A 79 3.58 -5.29 16.02
CA VAL A 79 2.30 -5.97 15.76
C VAL A 79 1.94 -5.94 14.27
N ALA A 80 2.12 -4.81 13.60
CA ALA A 80 1.89 -4.68 12.17
C ALA A 80 2.83 -5.58 11.34
N ALA A 81 4.10 -5.69 11.73
CA ALA A 81 5.08 -6.58 11.09
C ALA A 81 4.67 -8.06 11.22
N VAL A 82 4.23 -8.49 12.40
CA VAL A 82 3.73 -9.86 12.63
C VAL A 82 2.48 -10.13 11.77
N LYS A 83 1.52 -9.21 11.75
CA LYS A 83 0.31 -9.33 10.91
C LYS A 83 0.68 -9.42 9.42
N MET A 84 1.65 -8.63 8.96
CA MET A 84 2.15 -8.66 7.59
C MET A 84 2.79 -10.00 7.26
N ALA A 85 3.66 -10.52 8.12
CA ALA A 85 4.30 -11.82 7.93
C ALA A 85 3.26 -12.95 7.85
N TYR A 86 2.27 -12.95 8.74
CA TYR A 86 1.18 -13.91 8.71
C TYR A 86 0.36 -13.81 7.42
N TYR A 87 0.03 -12.60 6.97
CA TYR A 87 -0.69 -12.37 5.72
C TYR A 87 0.09 -12.91 4.52
N GLN A 88 1.38 -12.62 4.45
CA GLN A 88 2.25 -13.11 3.37
C GLN A 88 2.38 -14.63 3.38
N GLN A 89 2.53 -15.24 4.56
CA GLN A 89 2.59 -16.69 4.70
C GLN A 89 1.30 -17.35 4.22
N ARG A 90 0.15 -16.83 4.63
CA ARG A 90 -1.16 -17.34 4.20
C ARG A 90 -1.36 -17.19 2.69
N PHE A 91 -0.95 -16.07 2.13
CA PHE A 91 -1.02 -15.83 0.69
C PHE A 91 -0.13 -16.81 -0.08
N ARG A 92 1.11 -17.02 0.39
CA ARG A 92 2.04 -18.01 -0.20
C ARG A 92 1.47 -19.42 -0.14
N GLN A 93 0.95 -19.84 1.01
CA GLN A 93 0.33 -21.15 1.15
C GLN A 93 -0.86 -21.36 0.20
N GLY A 94 -1.67 -20.32 -0.04
CA GLY A 94 -2.75 -20.36 -1.03
C GLY A 94 -2.21 -20.54 -2.43
N TYR A 95 -1.19 -19.76 -2.79
CA TYR A 95 -0.55 -19.85 -4.11
C TYR A 95 0.11 -21.22 -4.35
N ASP A 96 0.87 -21.72 -3.39
CA ASP A 96 1.61 -22.98 -3.49
C ASP A 96 0.67 -24.19 -3.68
N LYS A 97 -0.56 -24.13 -3.17
CA LYS A 97 -1.58 -25.17 -3.39
C LYS A 97 -2.05 -25.26 -4.82
N GLU A 98 -2.03 -24.15 -5.57
CA GLU A 98 -2.48 -24.07 -6.94
C GLU A 98 -1.34 -24.30 -7.94
N VAL A 99 -0.08 -24.18 -7.49
CA VAL A 99 1.11 -24.41 -8.32
C VAL A 99 1.28 -25.90 -8.56
N LYS A 100 1.15 -26.30 -9.81
CA LYS A 100 1.45 -27.67 -10.25
C LYS A 100 2.89 -27.72 -10.76
N LEU A 101 3.68 -28.63 -10.21
CA LEU A 101 5.00 -28.94 -10.74
C LEU A 101 4.82 -29.49 -12.17
N ARG A 102 5.39 -28.79 -13.15
CA ARG A 102 5.49 -29.28 -14.53
C ARG A 102 6.91 -29.74 -14.79
N PRO A 103 7.16 -31.03 -15.00
CA PRO A 103 8.43 -31.47 -15.51
C PRO A 103 8.62 -30.89 -16.91
N LEU A 104 9.62 -30.04 -17.09
CA LEU A 104 9.98 -29.47 -18.37
C LEU A 104 10.89 -30.43 -19.13
N ALA A 105 10.58 -30.67 -20.38
CA ALA A 105 11.37 -31.50 -21.31
C ALA A 105 12.02 -30.63 -22.40
N PRO A 106 13.12 -31.06 -23.01
CA PRO A 106 13.66 -30.41 -24.20
C PRO A 106 12.60 -30.30 -25.30
N GLY A 107 12.35 -29.08 -25.80
CA GLY A 107 11.30 -28.77 -26.78
C GLY A 107 10.07 -28.08 -26.20
N ASP A 108 9.92 -28.01 -24.89
CA ASP A 108 8.83 -27.26 -24.27
C ASP A 108 8.99 -25.76 -24.43
N LEU A 109 7.88 -25.06 -24.68
CA LEU A 109 7.84 -23.63 -24.74
C LEU A 109 7.80 -23.04 -23.32
N VAL A 110 8.78 -22.20 -23.02
CA VAL A 110 8.87 -21.52 -21.72
C VAL A 110 8.90 -20.00 -21.89
N LEU A 111 8.24 -19.33 -20.96
CA LEU A 111 8.31 -17.87 -20.88
C LEU A 111 9.61 -17.50 -20.16
N ARG A 112 10.51 -16.80 -20.83
CA ARG A 112 11.78 -16.36 -20.28
C ARG A 112 11.81 -14.84 -20.17
N LYS A 113 12.20 -14.35 -18.98
CA LYS A 113 12.48 -12.93 -18.81
C LYS A 113 13.69 -12.52 -19.66
N VAL A 114 13.47 -11.55 -20.55
CA VAL A 114 14.55 -10.96 -21.37
C VAL A 114 15.29 -9.92 -20.54
N VAL A 115 16.60 -10.10 -20.38
CA VAL A 115 17.48 -9.23 -19.59
C VAL A 115 18.47 -8.52 -20.52
N GLY A 116 18.65 -7.21 -20.32
CA GLY A 116 19.68 -6.43 -20.99
C GLY A 116 19.40 -6.14 -22.47
N THR A 117 20.44 -6.25 -23.28
CA THR A 117 20.46 -5.88 -24.71
C THR A 117 19.56 -6.71 -25.62
N ALA A 118 19.04 -7.84 -25.13
CA ALA A 118 18.11 -8.67 -25.89
C ALA A 118 16.69 -8.05 -25.98
N LYS A 119 16.44 -6.95 -25.29
CA LYS A 119 15.16 -6.24 -25.34
C LYS A 119 15.13 -5.34 -26.59
N ASN A 120 14.18 -5.62 -27.49
CA ASN A 120 14.02 -4.78 -28.69
C ASN A 120 13.34 -3.46 -28.30
N PRO A 121 13.99 -2.29 -28.57
CA PRO A 121 13.42 -0.97 -28.25
C PRO A 121 12.08 -0.68 -28.94
N ALA A 122 11.80 -1.34 -30.08
CA ALA A 122 10.55 -1.17 -30.81
C ALA A 122 9.32 -1.77 -30.12
N TRP A 123 9.50 -2.63 -29.13
CA TRP A 123 8.38 -3.28 -28.42
C TRP A 123 7.70 -2.37 -27.39
N GLY A 124 8.23 -1.16 -27.17
CA GLY A 124 7.65 -0.19 -26.25
C GLY A 124 7.59 -0.69 -24.79
N LYS A 125 6.75 -0.03 -24.01
CA LYS A 125 6.60 -0.25 -22.56
C LYS A 125 5.99 -1.62 -22.21
N LEU A 126 5.23 -2.21 -23.13
CA LEU A 126 4.55 -3.52 -22.98
C LEU A 126 5.29 -4.66 -23.66
N GLY A 127 6.51 -4.42 -24.14
CA GLY A 127 7.35 -5.49 -24.69
C GLY A 127 7.58 -6.59 -23.64
N LEU A 128 7.61 -7.84 -24.11
CA LEU A 128 7.90 -9.01 -23.27
C LEU A 128 9.19 -8.80 -22.45
N ASN A 129 9.04 -8.81 -21.15
CA ASN A 129 10.14 -8.73 -20.20
C ASN A 129 10.70 -10.12 -19.89
#